data_d81b00b83e62779a168d126276663cf2
#
_entry.id   d81b00b83e62779a168d126276663cf2
#
_cell.length_a   1.000
_cell.length_b   1.000
_cell.length_c   1.000
_cell.angle_alpha   90.00
_cell.angle_beta   90.00
_cell.angle_gamma   90.00
#
_symmetry.space_group_name_H-M   'P 1'
#
loop_
_entity.id
_entity.type
_entity.pdbx_description
1 polymer ?
#
loop_
_entity_poly.entity_id
_entity_poly.type
_entity_poly.pdbx_seq_one_letter_code
_entity_poly.pdbx_strand_id
1 'polypeptide(L)'
;MASRFSVFIDTIVDPRISVLRDRNVVKWIYGDLSFLTTRKKEHEDAWGRKVLNRPAKQWSGQLGEAIGKEVCILLYDNVKIPERIQRFQLDLETDTYMIEVKTQTYLTSGTAAEKIPAVSFKYADVPRLTGKTLQIMCIAGAEEQSKKCGLLPGPAQTFQKQNYVTFFKENQVEFVGLSNLLKALQPSSLDLSNE
;
A
#
# COMPACT_ATOMS: atom_id res chain seq x y z
N MET A 1 22.49 -13.17 -3.96
CA MET A 1 22.20 -12.40 -2.74
C MET A 1 20.71 -12.41 -2.51
N ALA A 2 20.24 -12.96 -1.38
CA ALA A 2 18.84 -12.82 -0.99
C ALA A 2 18.53 -11.32 -0.82
N SER A 3 17.44 -10.83 -1.38
CA SER A 3 17.05 -9.44 -1.17
C SER A 3 16.80 -9.21 0.33
N ARG A 4 17.08 -8.02 0.84
CA ARG A 4 16.81 -7.67 2.26
C ARG A 4 15.38 -8.01 2.70
N PHE A 5 14.47 -8.04 1.75
CA PHE A 5 13.08 -8.40 1.96
C PHE A 5 12.86 -9.92 2.11
N SER A 6 13.61 -10.74 1.40
CA SER A 6 13.58 -12.21 1.58
C SER A 6 13.96 -12.58 3.02
N VAL A 7 15.00 -11.93 3.55
CA VAL A 7 15.43 -12.12 4.95
C VAL A 7 14.33 -11.67 5.92
N PHE A 8 13.69 -10.54 5.65
CA PHE A 8 12.59 -10.03 6.47
C PHE A 8 11.41 -10.99 6.52
N ILE A 9 10.96 -11.51 5.36
CA ILE A 9 9.84 -12.46 5.32
C ILE A 9 10.18 -13.79 6.00
N ASP A 10 11.40 -14.25 5.84
CA ASP A 10 11.86 -15.48 6.50
C ASP A 10 11.94 -15.31 8.03
N THR A 11 12.12 -14.09 8.52
CA THR A 11 12.13 -13.75 9.96
C THR A 11 10.74 -13.45 10.55
N ILE A 12 9.72 -13.19 9.70
CA ILE A 12 8.37 -12.94 10.18
C ILE A 12 7.75 -14.24 10.70
N VAL A 13 7.60 -14.29 12.00
CA VAL A 13 6.96 -15.41 12.71
C VAL A 13 5.45 -15.20 12.86
N ASP A 14 4.97 -13.99 12.70
CA ASP A 14 3.56 -13.65 12.92
C ASP A 14 2.65 -14.27 11.86
N PRO A 15 1.76 -15.22 12.25
CA PRO A 15 0.84 -15.87 11.31
C PRO A 15 -0.13 -14.91 10.64
N ARG A 16 -0.35 -13.69 11.20
CA ARG A 16 -1.26 -12.69 10.66
C ARG A 16 -0.84 -12.14 9.29
N ILE A 17 0.44 -12.24 8.97
CA ILE A 17 0.98 -11.83 7.67
C ILE A 17 1.46 -13.00 6.82
N SER A 18 0.88 -14.16 7.03
CA SER A 18 1.22 -15.38 6.27
C SER A 18 1.12 -15.18 4.74
N VAL A 19 0.24 -14.30 4.29
CA VAL A 19 0.12 -13.93 2.86
C VAL A 19 1.42 -13.35 2.30
N LEU A 20 2.21 -12.68 3.11
CA LEU A 20 3.50 -12.10 2.71
C LEU A 20 4.61 -13.16 2.54
N ARG A 21 4.38 -14.40 2.94
CA ARG A 21 5.32 -15.53 2.72
C ARG A 21 5.28 -16.07 1.30
N ASP A 22 4.23 -15.77 0.52
CA ASP A 22 4.19 -16.13 -0.90
C ASP A 22 5.14 -15.19 -1.69
N ARG A 23 6.17 -15.76 -2.30
CA ARG A 23 7.18 -15.01 -3.07
C ARG A 23 6.58 -14.20 -4.22
N ASN A 24 5.47 -14.66 -4.80
CA ASN A 24 4.80 -13.95 -5.87
C ASN A 24 4.01 -12.76 -5.34
N VAL A 25 3.40 -12.89 -4.15
CA VAL A 25 2.77 -11.75 -3.46
C VAL A 25 3.82 -10.68 -3.17
N VAL A 26 4.98 -11.08 -2.70
CA VAL A 26 6.11 -10.18 -2.44
C VAL A 26 6.54 -9.43 -3.70
N LYS A 27 6.78 -10.13 -4.79
CA LYS A 27 7.11 -9.51 -6.08
C LYS A 27 6.03 -8.52 -6.52
N TRP A 28 4.77 -8.95 -6.41
CA TRP A 28 3.63 -8.11 -6.74
C TRP A 28 3.58 -6.82 -5.91
N ILE A 29 3.81 -6.91 -4.60
CA ILE A 29 3.85 -5.75 -3.69
C ILE A 29 4.90 -4.73 -4.14
N TYR A 30 6.06 -5.20 -4.59
CA TYR A 30 7.15 -4.33 -5.06
C TYR A 30 7.01 -3.88 -6.51
N GLY A 31 5.90 -4.20 -7.17
CA GLY A 31 5.67 -3.85 -8.57
C GLY A 31 6.49 -4.69 -9.56
N ASP A 32 7.19 -5.74 -9.10
CA ASP A 32 7.85 -6.70 -9.99
C ASP A 32 6.83 -7.64 -10.60
N LEU A 33 6.42 -7.34 -11.81
CA LEU A 33 5.49 -8.13 -12.61
C LEU A 33 6.20 -9.02 -13.63
N SER A 34 7.51 -9.21 -13.52
CA SER A 34 8.33 -9.98 -14.46
C SER A 34 7.95 -11.46 -14.52
N PHE A 35 7.37 -11.99 -13.45
CA PHE A 35 6.87 -13.37 -13.39
C PHE A 35 5.53 -13.57 -14.12
N LEU A 36 4.85 -12.48 -14.51
CA LEU A 36 3.61 -12.54 -15.26
C LEU A 36 3.91 -12.57 -16.76
N THR A 37 3.28 -13.50 -17.46
CA THR A 37 3.36 -13.65 -18.93
C THR A 37 2.41 -12.70 -19.65
N THR A 38 2.27 -12.87 -20.97
CA THR A 38 1.31 -12.13 -21.78
C THR A 38 -0.15 -12.30 -21.32
N ARG A 39 -0.47 -13.38 -20.60
CA ARG A 39 -1.80 -13.62 -20.00
C ARG A 39 -1.86 -13.15 -18.54
N LYS A 40 -1.34 -11.98 -18.27
CA LYS A 40 -1.22 -11.41 -16.93
C LYS A 40 -2.53 -11.50 -16.13
N LYS A 41 -3.63 -11.11 -16.73
CA LYS A 41 -4.93 -11.12 -16.05
C LYS A 41 -5.38 -12.52 -15.62
N GLU A 42 -5.19 -13.53 -16.48
CA GLU A 42 -5.56 -14.92 -16.16
C GLU A 42 -4.72 -15.47 -15.01
N HIS A 43 -3.42 -15.17 -15.01
CA HIS A 43 -2.51 -15.55 -13.93
C HIS A 43 -2.87 -14.85 -12.62
N GLU A 44 -3.16 -13.56 -12.69
CA GLU A 44 -3.57 -12.77 -11.52
C GLU A 44 -4.87 -13.30 -10.93
N ASP A 45 -5.88 -13.58 -11.76
CA ASP A 45 -7.18 -14.12 -11.31
C ASP A 45 -7.01 -15.52 -10.67
N ALA A 46 -6.18 -16.37 -11.26
CA ALA A 46 -5.89 -17.69 -10.73
C ALA A 46 -5.14 -17.59 -9.38
N TRP A 47 -4.17 -16.70 -9.30
CA TRP A 47 -3.40 -16.48 -8.11
C TRP A 47 -4.22 -15.81 -7.00
N GLY A 48 -5.03 -14.80 -7.34
CA GLY A 48 -5.94 -14.17 -6.40
C GLY A 48 -6.94 -15.14 -5.79
N ARG A 49 -7.49 -16.06 -6.60
CA ARG A 49 -8.34 -17.15 -6.09
C ARG A 49 -7.59 -18.06 -5.11
N LYS A 50 -6.34 -18.39 -5.44
CA LYS A 50 -5.51 -19.25 -4.60
C LYS A 50 -5.20 -18.57 -3.26
N VAL A 51 -4.83 -17.29 -3.28
CA VAL A 51 -4.43 -16.53 -2.07
C VAL A 51 -5.63 -16.19 -1.20
N LEU A 52 -6.73 -15.74 -1.81
CA LEU A 52 -7.93 -15.32 -1.08
C LEU A 52 -8.92 -16.47 -0.83
N ASN A 53 -8.67 -17.65 -1.40
CA ASN A 53 -9.55 -18.82 -1.32
C ASN A 53 -11.03 -18.53 -1.66
N ARG A 54 -11.27 -17.64 -2.64
CA ARG A 54 -12.62 -17.28 -3.09
C ARG A 54 -12.61 -16.76 -4.51
N PRO A 55 -13.70 -17.01 -5.28
CA PRO A 55 -13.86 -16.40 -6.59
C PRO A 55 -14.14 -14.92 -6.39
N ALA A 56 -13.23 -14.05 -6.75
CA ALA A 56 -13.42 -12.61 -6.65
C ALA A 56 -13.19 -11.96 -8.01
N LYS A 57 -14.20 -11.17 -8.42
CA LYS A 57 -14.02 -10.18 -9.46
C LYS A 57 -13.14 -9.09 -8.94
N GLN A 58 -12.23 -8.50 -9.11
CA GLN A 58 -11.42 -7.44 -8.48
C GLN A 58 -10.62 -7.89 -7.24
N TRP A 59 -10.11 -9.10 -7.30
CA TRP A 59 -9.34 -9.68 -6.21
C TRP A 59 -8.13 -8.82 -5.79
N SER A 60 -7.50 -8.07 -6.71
CA SER A 60 -6.33 -7.24 -6.42
C SER A 60 -6.64 -6.14 -5.39
N GLY A 61 -7.81 -5.49 -5.48
CA GLY A 61 -8.27 -4.55 -4.46
C GLY A 61 -8.38 -5.23 -3.11
N GLN A 62 -9.14 -6.34 -3.05
CA GLN A 62 -9.35 -7.10 -1.80
C GLN A 62 -8.04 -7.66 -1.22
N LEU A 63 -7.13 -8.14 -2.08
CA LEU A 63 -5.83 -8.60 -1.63
C LEU A 63 -5.01 -7.46 -1.03
N GLY A 64 -5.01 -6.29 -1.67
CA GLY A 64 -4.32 -5.11 -1.16
C GLY A 64 -4.89 -4.63 0.17
N GLU A 65 -6.21 -4.57 0.31
CA GLU A 65 -6.88 -4.25 1.57
C GLU A 65 -6.50 -5.24 2.68
N ALA A 66 -6.48 -6.55 2.36
CA ALA A 66 -6.06 -7.59 3.31
C ALA A 66 -4.59 -7.42 3.74
N ILE A 67 -3.68 -7.19 2.78
CA ILE A 67 -2.26 -6.96 3.07
C ILE A 67 -2.08 -5.67 3.88
N GLY A 68 -2.73 -4.59 3.46
CA GLY A 68 -2.69 -3.31 4.15
C GLY A 68 -3.14 -3.43 5.60
N LYS A 69 -4.23 -4.18 5.84
CA LYS A 69 -4.74 -4.46 7.18
C LYS A 69 -3.72 -5.22 8.04
N GLU A 70 -3.13 -6.29 7.51
CA GLU A 70 -2.13 -7.10 8.23
C GLU A 70 -0.90 -6.24 8.61
N VAL A 71 -0.42 -5.41 7.70
CA VAL A 71 0.71 -4.50 7.96
C VAL A 71 0.32 -3.44 8.99
N CYS A 72 -0.88 -2.87 8.89
CA CYS A 72 -1.36 -1.88 9.87
C CYS A 72 -1.46 -2.47 11.28
N ILE A 73 -1.95 -3.71 11.42
CA ILE A 73 -2.04 -4.40 12.73
C ILE A 73 -0.67 -4.53 13.40
N LEU A 74 0.41 -4.60 12.62
CA LEU A 74 1.77 -4.69 13.16
C LEU A 74 2.38 -3.32 13.51
N LEU A 75 1.90 -2.25 12.85
CA LEU A 75 2.48 -0.92 12.97
C LEU A 75 1.70 0.02 13.89
N TYR A 76 0.41 -0.20 14.02
CA TYR A 76 -0.51 0.73 14.67
C TYR A 76 -1.42 0.00 15.67
N ASP A 77 -1.82 0.73 16.69
CA ASP A 77 -2.81 0.27 17.64
C ASP A 77 -4.23 0.47 17.10
N ASN A 78 -5.18 -0.32 17.63
CA ASN A 78 -6.62 -0.18 17.41
C ASN A 78 -7.06 -0.21 15.93
N VAL A 79 -6.42 -1.06 15.10
CA VAL A 79 -6.78 -1.19 13.68
C VAL A 79 -8.13 -1.85 13.51
N LYS A 80 -9.04 -1.15 12.86
CA LYS A 80 -10.41 -1.62 12.57
C LYS A 80 -10.90 -1.19 11.19
N ILE A 81 -12.00 -1.75 10.74
CA ILE A 81 -12.77 -1.24 9.61
C ILE A 81 -13.61 -0.08 10.15
N PRO A 82 -13.49 1.14 9.59
CA PRO A 82 -14.23 2.29 10.11
C PRO A 82 -15.73 2.18 9.83
N GLU A 83 -16.51 2.79 10.68
CA GLU A 83 -17.89 3.11 10.35
C GLU A 83 -17.95 4.11 9.19
N ARG A 84 -19.06 4.11 8.49
CA ARG A 84 -19.28 5.06 7.40
C ARG A 84 -19.38 6.49 7.94
N ILE A 85 -18.53 7.37 7.44
CA ILE A 85 -18.49 8.78 7.80
C ILE A 85 -19.26 9.55 6.74
N GLN A 86 -20.51 9.91 7.03
CA GLN A 86 -21.41 10.53 6.05
C GLN A 86 -21.52 9.68 4.76
N ARG A 87 -21.00 10.20 3.63
CA ARG A 87 -20.95 9.51 2.34
C ARG A 87 -19.68 8.70 2.12
N PHE A 88 -18.69 8.82 3.04
CA PHE A 88 -17.38 8.24 2.87
C PHE A 88 -17.29 6.87 3.53
N GLN A 89 -16.71 5.92 2.81
CA GLN A 89 -16.32 4.62 3.32
C GLN A 89 -14.84 4.43 3.00
N LEU A 90 -14.04 4.32 4.05
CA LEU A 90 -12.61 4.03 3.94
C LEU A 90 -12.34 2.58 4.30
N ASP A 91 -11.14 2.11 3.99
CA ASP A 91 -10.79 0.70 4.14
C ASP A 91 -10.39 0.36 5.58
N LEU A 92 -9.62 1.25 6.25
CA LEU A 92 -9.10 1.02 7.60
C LEU A 92 -9.10 2.30 8.43
N GLU A 93 -9.14 2.12 9.75
CA GLU A 93 -9.00 3.16 10.75
C GLU A 93 -8.02 2.70 11.84
N THR A 94 -7.19 3.62 12.31
CA THR A 94 -6.33 3.49 13.48
C THR A 94 -6.61 4.63 14.45
N ASP A 95 -5.84 4.75 15.53
CA ASP A 95 -5.97 5.91 16.41
C ASP A 95 -5.61 7.23 15.72
N THR A 96 -4.65 7.20 14.78
CA THR A 96 -4.10 8.39 14.13
C THR A 96 -4.57 8.58 12.69
N TYR A 97 -4.90 7.49 11.99
CA TYR A 97 -5.13 7.50 10.55
C TYR A 97 -6.52 7.01 10.16
N MET A 98 -7.06 7.64 9.13
CA MET A 98 -8.10 7.09 8.27
C MET A 98 -7.43 6.65 6.96
N ILE A 99 -7.49 5.36 6.62
CA ILE A 99 -6.66 4.78 5.56
C ILE A 99 -7.52 4.33 4.38
N GLU A 100 -7.13 4.76 3.20
CA GLU A 100 -7.63 4.27 1.92
C GLU A 100 -6.54 3.50 1.20
N VAL A 101 -6.78 2.24 0.89
CA VAL A 101 -5.81 1.37 0.21
C VAL A 101 -6.01 1.44 -1.29
N LYS A 102 -4.94 1.69 -2.01
CA LYS A 102 -4.92 1.68 -3.47
C LYS A 102 -3.96 0.61 -3.98
N THR A 103 -4.51 -0.30 -4.75
CA THR A 103 -3.75 -1.38 -5.37
C THR A 103 -3.95 -1.36 -6.87
N GLN A 104 -2.90 -1.72 -7.58
CA GLN A 104 -2.96 -1.92 -9.02
C GLN A 104 -2.02 -3.05 -9.39
N THR A 105 -2.51 -4.00 -10.15
CA THR A 105 -1.72 -5.19 -10.50
C THR A 105 -0.82 -4.94 -11.69
N TYR A 106 -1.24 -4.11 -12.62
CA TYR A 106 -0.44 -3.75 -13.79
C TYR A 106 -0.68 -2.29 -14.18
N LEU A 107 0.33 -1.72 -14.80
CA LEU A 107 0.22 -0.36 -15.32
C LEU A 107 -0.60 -0.38 -16.60
N THR A 108 -1.71 0.34 -16.58
CA THR A 108 -2.52 0.60 -17.77
C THR A 108 -2.21 1.99 -18.32
N SER A 109 -2.24 2.14 -19.62
CA SER A 109 -2.27 3.45 -20.27
C SER A 109 -3.59 4.17 -19.96
N GLY A 110 -3.58 5.48 -19.88
CA GLY A 110 -4.76 6.31 -19.65
C GLY A 110 -4.91 6.79 -18.22
N THR A 111 -6.14 6.99 -17.77
CA THR A 111 -6.50 7.70 -16.54
C THR A 111 -6.18 6.97 -15.22
N ALA A 112 -5.54 5.81 -15.27
CA ALA A 112 -5.23 5.05 -14.06
C ALA A 112 -4.34 5.83 -13.07
N ALA A 113 -3.39 6.61 -13.59
CA ALA A 113 -2.51 7.47 -12.80
C ALA A 113 -3.26 8.59 -12.08
N GLU A 114 -4.32 9.11 -12.69
CA GLU A 114 -5.11 10.22 -12.17
C GLU A 114 -6.00 9.81 -11.00
N LYS A 115 -6.33 8.52 -10.91
CA LYS A 115 -7.21 8.00 -9.86
C LYS A 115 -6.59 8.05 -8.46
N ILE A 116 -5.26 7.97 -8.36
CA ILE A 116 -4.60 7.98 -7.05
C ILE A 116 -4.63 9.38 -6.43
N PRO A 117 -4.18 10.46 -7.10
CA PRO A 117 -4.32 11.81 -6.56
C PRO A 117 -5.78 12.23 -6.38
N ALA A 118 -6.72 11.77 -7.21
CA ALA A 118 -8.13 12.06 -7.07
C ALA A 118 -8.75 11.54 -5.74
N VAL A 119 -8.12 10.55 -5.11
CA VAL A 119 -8.54 10.05 -3.79
C VAL A 119 -8.41 11.13 -2.73
N SER A 120 -7.35 11.93 -2.74
CA SER A 120 -7.16 13.02 -1.79
C SER A 120 -8.29 14.04 -1.88
N PHE A 121 -8.74 14.35 -3.10
CA PHE A 121 -9.88 15.25 -3.31
C PHE A 121 -11.21 14.60 -2.89
N LYS A 122 -11.42 13.33 -3.25
CA LYS A 122 -12.63 12.58 -2.86
C LYS A 122 -12.87 12.57 -1.36
N TYR A 123 -11.80 12.43 -0.58
CA TYR A 123 -11.84 12.30 0.87
C TYR A 123 -11.31 13.53 1.62
N ALA A 124 -11.23 14.69 0.96
CA ALA A 124 -10.64 15.93 1.52
C ALA A 124 -11.26 16.37 2.86
N ASP A 125 -12.55 16.07 3.08
CA ASP A 125 -13.24 16.42 4.32
C ASP A 125 -12.95 15.46 5.49
N VAL A 126 -12.39 14.28 5.22
CA VAL A 126 -12.21 13.24 6.25
C VAL A 126 -11.33 13.71 7.42
N PRO A 127 -10.20 14.38 7.21
CA PRO A 127 -9.40 14.88 8.32
C PRO A 127 -10.18 15.83 9.24
N ARG A 128 -10.92 16.76 8.67
CA ARG A 128 -11.74 17.70 9.43
C ARG A 128 -12.87 16.99 10.19
N LEU A 129 -13.48 15.96 9.62
CA LEU A 129 -14.59 15.22 10.22
C LEU A 129 -14.16 14.28 11.34
N THR A 130 -12.94 13.78 11.28
CA THR A 130 -12.45 12.72 12.19
C THR A 130 -11.35 13.18 13.14
N GLY A 131 -10.69 14.30 12.84
CA GLY A 131 -9.47 14.73 13.53
C GLY A 131 -8.24 13.86 13.24
N LYS A 132 -8.33 12.94 12.26
CA LYS A 132 -7.27 11.99 11.90
C LYS A 132 -6.69 12.31 10.53
N THR A 133 -5.44 11.97 10.32
CA THR A 133 -4.79 12.09 9.01
C THR A 133 -5.39 11.08 8.02
N LEU A 134 -5.73 11.54 6.82
CA LEU A 134 -6.07 10.68 5.70
C LEU A 134 -4.78 10.11 5.11
N GLN A 135 -4.56 8.80 5.24
CA GLN A 135 -3.42 8.11 4.65
C GLN A 135 -3.86 7.32 3.42
N ILE A 136 -3.25 7.62 2.27
CA ILE A 136 -3.48 6.91 1.02
C ILE A 136 -2.35 5.91 0.84
N MET A 137 -2.64 4.65 1.18
CA MET A 137 -1.68 3.55 1.12
C MET A 137 -1.63 2.97 -0.29
N CYS A 138 -0.49 3.10 -0.94
CA CYS A 138 -0.26 2.62 -2.29
C CYS A 138 0.48 1.28 -2.27
N ILE A 139 -0.07 0.27 -2.95
CA ILE A 139 0.45 -1.11 -2.97
C ILE A 139 0.71 -1.54 -4.41
N ALA A 140 1.81 -2.23 -4.64
CA ALA A 140 2.18 -2.82 -5.93
C ALA A 140 2.23 -1.79 -7.06
N GLY A 141 1.51 -2.01 -8.16
CA GLY A 141 1.46 -1.09 -9.28
C GLY A 141 0.98 0.32 -8.92
N ALA A 142 0.15 0.46 -7.88
CA ALA A 142 -0.25 1.78 -7.39
C ALA A 142 0.92 2.53 -6.73
N GLU A 143 1.79 1.84 -6.01
CA GLU A 143 3.01 2.45 -5.46
C GLU A 143 3.97 2.85 -6.57
N GLU A 144 4.21 1.98 -7.54
CA GLU A 144 5.06 2.28 -8.69
C GLU A 144 4.51 3.47 -9.49
N GLN A 145 3.20 3.49 -9.73
CA GLN A 145 2.53 4.60 -10.42
C GLN A 145 2.68 5.91 -9.63
N SER A 146 2.53 5.87 -8.31
CA SER A 146 2.69 7.04 -7.45
C SER A 146 4.12 7.59 -7.48
N LYS A 147 5.14 6.72 -7.56
CA LYS A 147 6.54 7.12 -7.78
C LYS A 147 6.73 7.76 -9.16
N LYS A 148 6.16 7.19 -10.21
CA LYS A 148 6.22 7.73 -11.58
C LYS A 148 5.50 9.07 -11.72
N CYS A 149 4.42 9.28 -10.97
CA CYS A 149 3.72 10.58 -10.94
C CYS A 149 4.38 11.61 -10.03
N GLY A 150 5.30 11.21 -9.15
CA GLY A 150 5.95 12.08 -8.18
C GLY A 150 5.13 12.37 -6.93
N LEU A 151 4.12 11.56 -6.63
CA LEU A 151 3.38 11.59 -5.35
C LEU A 151 4.18 10.92 -4.22
N LEU A 152 4.99 9.93 -4.55
CA LEU A 152 5.94 9.29 -3.64
C LEU A 152 7.36 9.65 -4.03
N PRO A 153 8.33 9.60 -3.08
CA PRO A 153 9.73 9.89 -3.36
C PRO A 153 10.28 9.04 -4.51
N GLY A 154 10.98 9.70 -5.43
CA GLY A 154 11.57 9.06 -6.59
C GLY A 154 12.04 10.09 -7.64
N PRO A 155 12.67 9.64 -8.73
CA PRO A 155 13.25 10.54 -9.73
C PRO A 155 12.24 11.44 -10.45
N ALA A 156 10.96 11.09 -10.43
CA ALA A 156 9.90 11.88 -11.04
C ALA A 156 9.33 12.98 -10.11
N GLN A 157 9.81 13.07 -8.87
CA GLN A 157 9.37 14.06 -7.91
C GLN A 157 10.14 15.38 -8.11
N THR A 158 9.66 16.23 -9.02
CA THR A 158 10.19 17.57 -9.25
C THR A 158 9.88 18.49 -8.06
N PHE A 159 10.56 19.64 -7.99
CA PHE A 159 10.31 20.66 -6.98
C PHE A 159 8.83 21.09 -6.91
N GLN A 160 8.19 21.31 -8.05
CA GLN A 160 6.77 21.67 -8.10
C GLN A 160 5.87 20.56 -7.53
N LYS A 161 6.18 19.29 -7.83
CA LYS A 161 5.42 18.15 -7.27
C LYS A 161 5.65 17.99 -5.78
N GLN A 162 6.85 18.28 -5.27
CA GLN A 162 7.11 18.32 -3.84
C GLN A 162 6.25 19.36 -3.13
N ASN A 163 6.06 20.54 -3.72
CA ASN A 163 5.17 21.57 -3.17
C ASN A 163 3.73 21.06 -3.05
N TYR A 164 3.22 20.36 -4.07
CA TYR A 164 1.88 19.76 -3.98
C TYR A 164 1.80 18.68 -2.91
N VAL A 165 2.80 17.82 -2.80
CA VAL A 165 2.84 16.79 -1.74
C VAL A 165 2.90 17.45 -0.35
N THR A 166 3.67 18.53 -0.19
CA THR A 166 3.72 19.33 1.04
C THR A 166 2.36 19.92 1.37
N PHE A 167 1.68 20.52 0.39
CA PHE A 167 0.32 21.05 0.55
C PHE A 167 -0.66 19.96 1.02
N PHE A 168 -0.63 18.76 0.44
CA PHE A 168 -1.46 17.65 0.94
C PHE A 168 -1.16 17.35 2.41
N LYS A 169 0.11 17.27 2.77
CA LYS A 169 0.54 16.95 4.13
C LYS A 169 0.12 18.01 5.15
N GLU A 170 0.22 19.29 4.80
CA GLU A 170 -0.29 20.41 5.60
C GLU A 170 -1.81 20.34 5.82
N ASN A 171 -2.53 19.72 4.89
CA ASN A 171 -3.97 19.47 4.99
C ASN A 171 -4.30 18.06 5.54
N GLN A 172 -3.35 17.45 6.26
CA GLN A 172 -3.53 16.13 6.88
C GLN A 172 -3.87 15.01 5.88
N VAL A 173 -3.32 15.09 4.68
CA VAL A 173 -3.41 14.03 3.66
C VAL A 173 -2.01 13.58 3.30
N GLU A 174 -1.72 12.30 3.41
CA GLU A 174 -0.43 11.74 3.05
C GLU A 174 -0.53 10.53 2.14
N PHE A 175 0.44 10.40 1.25
CA PHE A 175 0.63 9.23 0.41
C PHE A 175 1.77 8.40 0.96
N VAL A 176 1.55 7.10 1.12
CA VAL A 176 2.57 6.18 1.60
C VAL A 176 2.66 4.95 0.72
N GLY A 177 3.87 4.54 0.38
CA GLY A 177 4.11 3.25 -0.27
C GLY A 177 4.18 2.12 0.76
N LEU A 178 3.51 1.02 0.50
CA LEU A 178 3.57 -0.15 1.38
C LEU A 178 5.01 -0.61 1.61
N SER A 179 5.87 -0.49 0.60
CA SER A 179 7.29 -0.84 0.74
C SER A 179 8.02 -0.04 1.82
N ASN A 180 7.59 1.20 2.08
CA ASN A 180 8.15 2.02 3.17
C ASN A 180 7.65 1.57 4.54
N LEU A 181 6.37 1.20 4.64
CA LEU A 181 5.80 0.64 5.87
C LEU A 181 6.46 -0.70 6.22
N LEU A 182 6.69 -1.55 5.23
CA LEU A 182 7.40 -2.81 5.43
C LEU A 182 8.84 -2.62 5.89
N LYS A 183 9.52 -1.53 5.47
CA LYS A 183 10.85 -1.21 5.99
C LYS A 183 10.83 -0.84 7.47
N ALA A 184 9.78 -0.17 7.92
CA ALA A 184 9.60 0.17 9.33
C ALA A 184 9.38 -1.06 10.22
N LEU A 185 8.91 -2.18 9.66
CA LEU A 185 8.77 -3.46 10.35
C LEU A 185 10.09 -4.25 10.46
N GLN A 186 11.15 -3.84 9.73
CA GLN A 186 12.44 -4.49 9.89
C GLN A 186 13.03 -4.13 11.24
N PRO A 187 13.53 -5.10 12.03
CA PRO A 187 14.29 -4.77 13.21
C PRO A 187 15.42 -3.83 12.78
N SER A 188 15.53 -2.69 13.45
CA SER A 188 16.68 -1.81 13.31
C SER A 188 17.90 -2.72 13.41
N SER A 189 18.75 -2.73 12.37
CA SER A 189 20.01 -3.47 12.42
C SER A 189 20.67 -3.05 13.72
N LEU A 190 20.68 -3.95 14.70
CA LEU A 190 21.45 -3.80 15.90
C LEU A 190 22.83 -3.32 15.46
N ASP A 191 23.27 -2.20 16.00
CA ASP A 191 24.65 -1.75 15.94
C ASP A 191 25.56 -2.92 16.33
N LEU A 192 26.01 -3.68 15.34
CA LEU A 192 27.10 -4.64 15.49
C LEU A 192 28.47 -3.91 15.44
N SER A 193 28.50 -2.66 15.91
CA SER A 193 29.73 -1.88 15.97
C SER A 193 30.31 -1.77 17.39
N ASN A 194 29.87 -2.64 18.31
CA ASN A 194 30.50 -2.74 19.65
C ASN A 194 30.68 -4.20 20.04
N GLU A 195 31.70 -4.85 19.46
CA GLU A 195 32.51 -5.89 20.11
C GLU A 195 33.91 -5.89 19.48
#